data_ce74dd53e4b0542950f4e30d54c577c0
#
_entry.id   ce74dd53e4b0542950f4e30d54c577c0
#
_cell.length_a   1.000
_cell.length_b   1.000
_cell.length_c   1.000
_cell.angle_alpha   90.00
_cell.angle_beta   90.00
_cell.angle_gamma   90.00
#
_symmetry.space_group_name_H-M   'P 1'
#
loop_
_entity.id
_entity.type
_entity.pdbx_description
1 polymer ?
#
loop_
_entity_poly.entity_id
_entity_poly.type
_entity_poly.pdbx_seq_one_letter_code
_entity_poly.pdbx_strand_id
1 'polypeptide(L)'
;MRKLISEILNSENVIEKCCELEILKRNWKLLLFDSGVDNLVLYEFNKKFGKYEICGMGDYNHCFIINRDMLIKQENVPLAFSTCVNFDSNVSSYISSMFFKNRQDNDLVNMIQYIRSKNFQTTCQHYAFEVSLNLYPVKEDAIYNTLYADSMLAEMSDEQIEKRDFTPFVLPEDAYQKIYKGLQYIKNDKGKDYELFDSIYAMLLKAFIIKSGGKKENRKKIEDFLDFVINNVGCYLENEVYLIGKYLCNSGDTVFFRHMQQNRDKDIFFRDVRGMAWDLCHLRNVLEEMKVRNTSDDITFLHCFASYETGLVDILKSNRIKRILYLDGQAYYKYEHDVFEIDGCMELKKTYKESFEKKVKNSMMKELCFSLEQEAGHFLKG
;
A
#
# COMPACT_ATOMS: atom_id res chain seq x y z
N MET A 1 -11.04 -23.96 7.41
CA MET A 1 -10.85 -22.51 7.59
C MET A 1 -10.61 -21.76 6.28
N ARG A 2 -9.53 -22.03 5.49
CA ARG A 2 -9.23 -21.32 4.22
C ARG A 2 -10.40 -21.34 3.23
N LYS A 3 -11.11 -22.48 3.08
CA LYS A 3 -12.30 -22.58 2.20
C LYS A 3 -13.40 -21.62 2.67
N LEU A 4 -13.70 -21.58 3.97
CA LEU A 4 -14.69 -20.67 4.54
C LEU A 4 -14.30 -19.19 4.35
N ILE A 5 -13.02 -18.84 4.56
CA ILE A 5 -12.52 -17.49 4.29
C ILE A 5 -12.76 -17.09 2.82
N SER A 6 -12.39 -18.00 1.89
CA SER A 6 -12.62 -17.77 0.46
C SER A 6 -14.11 -17.64 0.11
N GLU A 7 -14.97 -18.43 0.76
CA GLU A 7 -16.42 -18.35 0.59
C GLU A 7 -16.96 -17.01 1.09
N ILE A 8 -16.56 -16.55 2.28
CA ILE A 8 -16.95 -15.25 2.84
C ILE A 8 -16.54 -14.11 1.90
N LEU A 9 -15.28 -14.10 1.47
CA LEU A 9 -14.76 -13.03 0.62
C LEU A 9 -15.40 -12.99 -0.78
N ASN A 10 -15.94 -14.10 -1.29
CA ASN A 10 -16.53 -14.19 -2.63
C ASN A 10 -18.05 -14.37 -2.64
N SER A 11 -18.71 -14.51 -1.48
CA SER A 11 -20.16 -14.73 -1.43
C SER A 11 -20.94 -13.45 -1.67
N GLU A 12 -22.07 -13.56 -2.37
CA GLU A 12 -23.09 -12.52 -2.39
C GLU A 12 -23.86 -12.45 -1.05
N ASN A 13 -24.01 -13.59 -0.36
CA ASN A 13 -24.66 -13.69 0.95
C ASN A 13 -23.62 -13.69 2.09
N VAL A 14 -22.88 -12.62 2.19
CA VAL A 14 -21.74 -12.48 3.14
C VAL A 14 -22.18 -12.70 4.59
N ILE A 15 -23.32 -12.14 5.01
CA ILE A 15 -23.81 -12.21 6.39
C ILE A 15 -24.09 -13.68 6.78
N GLU A 16 -24.75 -14.44 5.90
CA GLU A 16 -25.00 -15.86 6.13
C GLU A 16 -23.71 -16.65 6.34
N LYS A 17 -22.70 -16.38 5.51
CA LYS A 17 -21.37 -17.00 5.66
C LYS A 17 -20.63 -16.56 6.93
N CYS A 18 -20.83 -15.35 7.39
CA CYS A 18 -20.27 -14.89 8.68
C CYS A 18 -20.88 -15.62 9.87
N CYS A 19 -22.14 -16.07 9.79
CA CYS A 19 -22.76 -16.90 10.83
C CYS A 19 -22.02 -18.23 11.05
N GLU A 20 -21.37 -18.78 10.01
CA GLU A 20 -20.54 -19.98 10.14
C GLU A 20 -19.30 -19.72 11.00
N LEU A 21 -18.72 -18.50 10.97
CA LEU A 21 -17.62 -18.10 11.86
C LEU A 21 -18.08 -18.00 13.32
N GLU A 22 -19.33 -17.56 13.53
CA GLU A 22 -19.90 -17.51 14.88
C GLU A 22 -20.06 -18.89 15.51
N ILE A 23 -20.51 -19.89 14.75
CA ILE A 23 -20.55 -21.28 15.20
C ILE A 23 -19.19 -21.74 15.71
N LEU A 24 -18.10 -21.28 15.07
CA LEU A 24 -16.73 -21.58 15.46
C LEU A 24 -16.21 -20.70 16.61
N LYS A 25 -17.03 -19.78 17.13
CA LYS A 25 -16.70 -18.85 18.24
C LYS A 25 -15.39 -18.07 17.99
N ARG A 26 -15.17 -17.65 16.74
CA ARG A 26 -13.99 -16.87 16.35
C ARG A 26 -14.23 -15.37 16.54
N ASN A 27 -13.16 -14.64 16.83
CA ASN A 27 -13.23 -13.17 16.79
C ASN A 27 -12.94 -12.70 15.37
N TRP A 28 -13.83 -11.88 14.80
CA TRP A 28 -13.72 -11.41 13.42
C TRP A 28 -14.38 -10.04 13.23
N LYS A 29 -13.88 -9.34 12.21
CA LYS A 29 -14.41 -8.08 11.70
C LYS A 29 -14.32 -8.11 10.17
N LEU A 30 -15.39 -7.75 9.49
CA LEU A 30 -15.44 -7.70 8.02
C LEU A 30 -15.76 -6.29 7.55
N LEU A 31 -14.94 -5.77 6.66
CA LEU A 31 -15.15 -4.52 5.94
C LEU A 31 -15.56 -4.85 4.50
N LEU A 32 -16.66 -4.26 4.05
CA LEU A 32 -17.21 -4.38 2.71
C LEU A 32 -17.18 -3.01 2.05
N PHE A 33 -16.54 -2.91 0.89
CA PHE A 33 -16.48 -1.69 0.07
C PHE A 33 -17.29 -1.82 -1.22
N ASP A 34 -17.95 -2.96 -1.40
CA ASP A 34 -18.80 -3.30 -2.56
C ASP A 34 -20.25 -3.60 -2.18
N SER A 35 -20.70 -3.14 -1.00
CA SER A 35 -22.01 -3.51 -0.45
C SER A 35 -23.19 -2.91 -1.22
N GLY A 36 -22.98 -1.94 -2.09
CA GLY A 36 -24.07 -1.20 -2.76
C GLY A 36 -24.97 -0.41 -1.81
N VAL A 37 -24.62 -0.34 -0.53
CA VAL A 37 -25.40 0.33 0.51
C VAL A 37 -24.79 1.69 0.79
N ASP A 38 -25.49 2.76 0.45
CA ASP A 38 -25.08 4.16 0.64
C ASP A 38 -25.00 4.59 2.13
N ASN A 39 -24.82 3.67 3.07
CA ASN A 39 -25.12 3.89 4.48
C ASN A 39 -24.02 4.53 5.30
N LEU A 40 -22.82 4.72 4.78
CA LEU A 40 -21.76 5.36 5.53
C LEU A 40 -20.94 6.29 4.64
N VAL A 41 -21.56 7.32 4.09
CA VAL A 41 -20.81 8.46 3.53
C VAL A 41 -20.20 9.22 4.71
N LEU A 42 -19.10 8.68 5.23
CA LEU A 42 -18.42 9.34 6.34
C LEU A 42 -17.71 10.61 5.86
N TYR A 43 -17.05 10.56 4.71
CA TYR A 43 -16.28 11.67 4.13
C TYR A 43 -15.91 11.39 2.67
N GLU A 44 -15.52 12.43 1.92
CA GLU A 44 -14.91 12.27 0.59
C GLU A 44 -13.44 11.80 0.75
N PHE A 45 -13.22 10.50 0.62
CA PHE A 45 -11.87 9.92 0.75
C PHE A 45 -11.02 9.99 -0.52
N ASN A 46 -11.63 10.26 -1.67
CA ASN A 46 -10.93 10.44 -2.95
C ASN A 46 -11.04 11.92 -3.34
N LYS A 47 -10.18 12.77 -2.77
CA LYS A 47 -10.27 14.21 -2.94
C LYS A 47 -8.98 14.80 -3.48
N LYS A 48 -9.12 15.69 -4.49
CA LYS A 48 -8.01 16.40 -5.10
C LYS A 48 -7.85 17.81 -4.53
N PHE A 49 -6.57 18.18 -4.37
CA PHE A 49 -6.13 19.52 -3.95
C PHE A 49 -5.02 19.95 -4.91
N GLY A 50 -5.41 20.55 -6.04
CA GLY A 50 -4.48 20.82 -7.13
C GLY A 50 -3.78 19.55 -7.64
N LYS A 51 -2.46 19.47 -7.43
CA LYS A 51 -1.68 18.29 -7.81
C LYS A 51 -1.76 17.13 -6.81
N TYR A 52 -2.13 17.38 -5.56
CA TYR A 52 -2.23 16.37 -4.51
C TYR A 52 -3.57 15.65 -4.54
N GLU A 53 -3.57 14.39 -4.18
CA GLU A 53 -4.80 13.61 -4.05
C GLU A 53 -4.73 12.71 -2.80
N ILE A 54 -5.84 12.67 -2.04
CA ILE A 54 -6.04 11.69 -0.97
C ILE A 54 -6.84 10.53 -1.56
N CYS A 55 -6.30 9.30 -1.47
CA CYS A 55 -6.92 8.09 -1.99
C CYS A 55 -7.09 7.06 -0.89
N GLY A 56 -8.30 6.47 -0.77
CA GLY A 56 -8.54 5.30 0.07
C GLY A 56 -7.99 4.02 -0.55
N MET A 57 -7.68 3.03 0.30
CA MET A 57 -7.27 1.68 -0.14
C MET A 57 -8.44 0.88 -0.74
N GLY A 58 -9.67 1.24 -0.38
CA GLY A 58 -10.93 0.75 -0.93
C GLY A 58 -11.88 1.90 -1.24
N ASP A 59 -13.10 1.61 -1.66
CA ASP A 59 -14.15 2.63 -1.81
C ASP A 59 -14.82 2.91 -0.47
N TYR A 60 -14.19 3.78 0.32
CA TYR A 60 -14.66 4.12 1.67
C TYR A 60 -15.99 4.90 1.68
N ASN A 61 -16.43 5.45 0.54
CA ASN A 61 -17.74 6.08 0.44
C ASN A 61 -18.88 5.06 0.57
N HIS A 62 -18.59 3.78 0.26
CA HIS A 62 -19.53 2.67 0.34
C HIS A 62 -19.09 1.61 1.37
N CYS A 63 -18.35 2.02 2.39
CA CYS A 63 -17.83 1.11 3.41
C CYS A 63 -18.93 0.65 4.35
N PHE A 64 -19.14 -0.65 4.46
CA PHE A 64 -20.00 -1.29 5.45
C PHE A 64 -19.17 -2.21 6.35
N ILE A 65 -19.41 -2.18 7.65
CA ILE A 65 -18.66 -2.96 8.63
C ILE A 65 -19.59 -3.88 9.37
N ILE A 66 -19.18 -5.14 9.46
CA ILE A 66 -19.84 -6.15 10.26
C ILE A 66 -18.81 -6.75 11.21
N ASN A 67 -19.14 -6.86 12.48
CA ASN A 67 -18.34 -7.60 13.44
C ASN A 67 -19.19 -8.66 14.15
N ARG A 68 -18.50 -9.51 14.92
CA ARG A 68 -19.13 -10.57 15.69
C ARG A 68 -20.25 -10.07 16.62
N ASP A 69 -20.01 -8.97 17.33
CA ASP A 69 -20.96 -8.44 18.32
C ASP A 69 -22.26 -7.97 17.70
N MET A 70 -22.20 -7.40 16.49
CA MET A 70 -23.39 -6.98 15.75
C MET A 70 -24.30 -8.17 15.40
N LEU A 71 -23.73 -9.33 15.05
CA LEU A 71 -24.52 -10.52 14.77
C LEU A 71 -25.13 -11.15 16.02
N ILE A 72 -24.40 -11.12 17.16
CA ILE A 72 -24.87 -11.76 18.39
C ILE A 72 -25.94 -10.91 19.09
N LYS A 73 -25.67 -9.61 19.24
CA LYS A 73 -26.50 -8.73 20.04
C LYS A 73 -27.74 -8.28 19.30
N GLN A 74 -27.75 -8.35 17.95
CA GLN A 74 -28.83 -7.82 17.08
C GLN A 74 -29.22 -6.36 17.42
N GLU A 75 -28.29 -5.64 18.06
CA GLU A 75 -28.47 -4.26 18.48
C GLU A 75 -27.58 -3.35 17.64
N ASN A 76 -27.92 -2.07 17.58
CA ASN A 76 -27.08 -1.04 17.02
C ASN A 76 -25.82 -0.89 17.87
N VAL A 77 -24.74 -1.57 17.51
CA VAL A 77 -23.43 -1.40 18.15
C VAL A 77 -22.81 -0.13 17.59
N PRO A 78 -22.49 0.87 18.43
CA PRO A 78 -21.84 2.07 17.93
C PRO A 78 -20.47 1.71 17.35
N LEU A 79 -20.24 2.10 16.09
CA LEU A 79 -18.97 1.90 15.40
C LEU A 79 -18.10 3.13 15.58
N ALA A 80 -16.95 2.94 16.23
CA ALA A 80 -15.93 3.97 16.30
C ALA A 80 -14.98 3.83 15.11
N PHE A 81 -14.76 4.95 14.39
CA PHE A 81 -13.84 5.02 13.26
C PHE A 81 -12.71 5.98 13.55
N SER A 82 -11.55 5.66 13.02
CA SER A 82 -10.44 6.58 12.89
C SER A 82 -9.87 6.47 11.49
N THR A 83 -9.47 7.59 10.91
CA THR A 83 -8.83 7.63 9.60
C THR A 83 -7.40 8.09 9.74
N CYS A 84 -6.48 7.39 9.10
CA CYS A 84 -5.07 7.74 9.03
C CYS A 84 -4.68 8.03 7.57
N VAL A 85 -4.12 9.21 7.33
CA VAL A 85 -3.58 9.60 6.02
C VAL A 85 -2.08 9.36 6.03
N ASN A 86 -1.63 8.44 5.20
CA ASN A 86 -0.22 8.11 5.02
C ASN A 86 0.34 9.03 3.94
N PHE A 87 1.30 9.87 4.30
CA PHE A 87 1.97 10.73 3.34
C PHE A 87 3.02 9.93 2.57
N ASP A 88 2.99 10.02 1.24
CA ASP A 88 4.06 9.48 0.42
C ASP A 88 5.37 10.26 0.63
N SER A 89 6.46 9.76 0.06
CA SER A 89 7.79 10.35 0.19
C SER A 89 7.85 11.81 -0.26
N ASN A 90 7.11 12.13 -1.29
CA ASN A 90 7.10 13.45 -1.89
C ASN A 90 6.31 14.43 -1.02
N VAL A 91 5.13 14.05 -0.55
CA VAL A 91 4.31 14.87 0.36
C VAL A 91 5.08 15.13 1.65
N SER A 92 5.67 14.09 2.25
CA SER A 92 6.47 14.20 3.47
C SER A 92 7.65 15.16 3.33
N SER A 93 8.38 15.09 2.20
CA SER A 93 9.47 16.01 1.87
C SER A 93 9.01 17.46 1.70
N TYR A 94 7.83 17.67 1.11
CA TYR A 94 7.26 19.01 0.96
C TYR A 94 6.82 19.59 2.31
N ILE A 95 6.18 18.80 3.18
CA ILE A 95 5.81 19.23 4.54
C ILE A 95 7.07 19.64 5.31
N SER A 96 8.12 18.83 5.29
CA SER A 96 9.42 19.18 5.91
C SER A 96 9.98 20.50 5.32
N SER A 97 9.86 20.71 4.01
CA SER A 97 10.33 21.93 3.35
C SER A 97 9.50 23.18 3.72
N MET A 98 8.22 23.03 4.06
CA MET A 98 7.40 24.14 4.56
C MET A 98 7.94 24.67 5.88
N PHE A 99 8.31 23.81 6.82
CA PHE A 99 8.86 24.20 8.12
C PHE A 99 10.30 24.70 8.02
N PHE A 100 11.16 23.99 7.32
CA PHE A 100 12.62 24.24 7.43
C PHE A 100 13.20 25.06 6.27
N LYS A 101 12.45 25.23 5.16
CA LYS A 101 12.90 25.99 3.98
C LYS A 101 11.96 27.12 3.61
N ASN A 102 10.98 27.43 4.43
CA ASN A 102 9.94 28.45 4.20
C ASN A 102 9.28 28.33 2.80
N ARG A 103 9.11 27.09 2.34
CA ARG A 103 8.50 26.80 1.03
C ARG A 103 6.99 26.69 1.22
N GLN A 104 6.23 27.61 0.62
CA GLN A 104 4.78 27.54 0.66
C GLN A 104 4.23 26.82 -0.57
N ASP A 105 3.25 25.94 -0.35
CA ASP A 105 2.48 25.23 -1.37
C ASP A 105 0.99 25.29 -0.99
N ASN A 106 0.24 26.12 -1.72
CA ASN A 106 -1.17 26.38 -1.39
C ASN A 106 -2.05 25.13 -1.47
N ASP A 107 -1.77 24.24 -2.42
CA ASP A 107 -2.55 23.00 -2.59
C ASP A 107 -2.29 22.06 -1.42
N LEU A 108 -1.04 21.96 -0.96
CA LEU A 108 -0.68 21.17 0.20
C LEU A 108 -1.33 21.72 1.48
N VAL A 109 -1.32 23.04 1.68
CA VAL A 109 -2.00 23.66 2.82
C VAL A 109 -3.50 23.39 2.80
N ASN A 110 -4.15 23.50 1.65
CA ASN A 110 -5.58 23.19 1.51
C ASN A 110 -5.87 21.71 1.85
N MET A 111 -4.97 20.79 1.45
CA MET A 111 -5.08 19.39 1.80
C MET A 111 -4.93 19.17 3.31
N ILE A 112 -3.95 19.83 3.95
CA ILE A 112 -3.73 19.76 5.41
C ILE A 112 -4.95 20.30 6.17
N GLN A 113 -5.50 21.45 5.75
CA GLN A 113 -6.72 22.02 6.33
C GLN A 113 -7.90 21.05 6.24
N TYR A 114 -8.05 20.37 5.09
CA TYR A 114 -9.08 19.34 4.95
C TYR A 114 -8.87 18.18 5.90
N ILE A 115 -7.65 17.62 5.98
CA ILE A 115 -7.29 16.54 6.89
C ILE A 115 -7.64 16.90 8.34
N ARG A 116 -7.29 18.11 8.77
CA ARG A 116 -7.60 18.63 10.11
C ARG A 116 -9.10 18.81 10.33
N SER A 117 -9.82 19.40 9.37
CA SER A 117 -11.28 19.61 9.48
C SER A 117 -12.07 18.30 9.64
N LYS A 118 -11.48 17.18 9.23
CA LYS A 118 -12.05 15.82 9.35
C LYS A 118 -11.48 15.04 10.55
N ASN A 119 -10.59 15.64 11.33
CA ASN A 119 -9.90 15.01 12.45
C ASN A 119 -9.19 13.70 12.05
N PHE A 120 -8.60 13.67 10.85
CA PHE A 120 -7.80 12.54 10.40
C PHE A 120 -6.42 12.57 11.04
N GLN A 121 -5.92 11.40 11.42
CA GLN A 121 -4.53 11.23 11.83
C GLN A 121 -3.62 11.27 10.60
N THR A 122 -2.36 11.66 10.78
CA THR A 122 -1.36 11.64 9.71
C THR A 122 -0.13 10.84 10.13
N THR A 123 0.62 10.33 9.15
CA THR A 123 1.91 9.69 9.37
C THR A 123 2.80 9.79 8.15
N CYS A 124 4.11 10.02 8.38
CA CYS A 124 5.17 9.95 7.39
C CYS A 124 6.12 8.76 7.61
N GLN A 125 5.72 7.78 8.41
CA GLN A 125 6.60 6.68 8.84
C GLN A 125 7.17 5.90 7.65
N HIS A 126 6.37 5.66 6.60
CA HIS A 126 6.81 4.92 5.41
C HIS A 126 7.92 5.65 4.66
N TYR A 127 7.85 6.98 4.55
CA TYR A 127 8.94 7.80 4.02
C TYR A 127 10.25 7.61 4.80
N ALA A 128 10.16 7.63 6.12
CA ALA A 128 11.34 7.48 6.95
C ALA A 128 12.02 6.12 6.72
N PHE A 129 11.25 5.05 6.52
CA PHE A 129 11.77 3.74 6.11
C PHE A 129 12.44 3.78 4.74
N GLU A 130 11.79 4.28 3.71
CA GLU A 130 12.36 4.39 2.37
C GLU A 130 13.70 5.12 2.38
N VAL A 131 13.73 6.32 2.98
CA VAL A 131 14.95 7.14 3.00
C VAL A 131 16.07 6.44 3.77
N SER A 132 15.76 5.72 4.86
CA SER A 132 16.76 4.98 5.65
C SER A 132 17.41 3.84 4.87
N LEU A 133 16.69 3.26 3.91
CA LEU A 133 17.09 2.09 3.15
C LEU A 133 17.70 2.44 1.77
N ASN A 134 17.28 3.56 1.16
CA ASN A 134 17.71 3.96 -0.18
C ASN A 134 18.92 4.90 -0.20
N LEU A 135 19.14 5.67 0.85
CA LEU A 135 20.20 6.67 0.87
C LEU A 135 21.48 6.10 1.48
N TYR A 136 22.53 6.06 0.65
CA TYR A 136 23.87 5.77 1.15
C TYR A 136 24.81 6.95 0.80
N PRO A 137 25.44 7.58 1.80
CA PRO A 137 25.21 7.39 3.25
C PRO A 137 23.83 7.87 3.69
N VAL A 138 23.29 7.22 4.72
CA VAL A 138 21.96 7.57 5.28
C VAL A 138 21.98 9.02 5.73
N LYS A 139 21.08 9.85 5.19
CA LYS A 139 20.90 11.24 5.62
C LYS A 139 20.01 11.28 6.86
N GLU A 140 20.59 10.96 8.02
CA GLU A 140 19.86 10.95 9.30
C GLU A 140 19.13 12.27 9.57
N ASP A 141 19.74 13.41 9.22
CA ASP A 141 19.11 14.73 9.34
C ASP A 141 17.83 14.87 8.51
N ALA A 142 17.80 14.28 7.31
CA ALA A 142 16.61 14.35 6.46
C ALA A 142 15.46 13.54 7.06
N ILE A 143 15.74 12.35 7.61
CA ILE A 143 14.77 11.52 8.30
C ILE A 143 14.26 12.24 9.56
N TYR A 144 15.21 12.73 10.38
CA TYR A 144 14.87 13.46 11.59
C TYR A 144 13.99 14.67 11.31
N ASN A 145 14.39 15.52 10.36
CA ASN A 145 13.63 16.73 9.99
C ASN A 145 12.22 16.38 9.48
N THR A 146 12.05 15.27 8.79
CA THR A 146 10.73 14.87 8.30
C THR A 146 9.84 14.35 9.43
N LEU A 147 10.36 13.52 10.33
CA LEU A 147 9.63 13.07 11.52
C LEU A 147 9.30 14.24 12.45
N TYR A 148 10.22 15.21 12.56
CA TYR A 148 10.01 16.41 13.36
C TYR A 148 8.92 17.28 12.74
N ALA A 149 8.92 17.46 11.42
CA ALA A 149 7.90 18.23 10.69
C ALA A 149 6.50 17.59 10.80
N ASP A 150 6.41 16.26 10.70
CA ASP A 150 5.16 15.52 10.90
C ASP A 150 4.60 15.72 12.31
N SER A 151 5.51 15.64 13.31
CA SER A 151 5.14 15.91 14.72
C SER A 151 4.73 17.37 14.94
N MET A 152 5.44 18.35 14.36
CA MET A 152 5.01 19.75 14.43
C MET A 152 3.64 19.94 13.78
N LEU A 153 3.40 19.31 12.61
CA LEU A 153 2.11 19.38 11.94
C LEU A 153 0.98 18.84 12.81
N ALA A 154 1.21 17.75 13.56
CA ALA A 154 0.23 17.19 14.49
C ALA A 154 -0.09 18.13 15.66
N GLU A 155 0.90 18.85 16.16
CA GLU A 155 0.79 19.77 17.33
C GLU A 155 0.34 21.21 16.94
N MET A 156 0.35 21.57 15.65
CA MET A 156 -0.11 22.91 15.20
C MET A 156 -1.58 23.14 15.58
N SER A 157 -1.90 24.36 15.98
CA SER A 157 -3.28 24.81 16.13
C SER A 157 -3.93 25.05 14.77
N ASP A 158 -5.26 24.97 14.71
CA ASP A 158 -6.01 25.28 13.50
C ASP A 158 -5.76 26.73 13.05
N GLU A 159 -5.60 27.67 13.99
CA GLU A 159 -5.27 29.07 13.70
C GLU A 159 -3.91 29.22 12.99
N GLN A 160 -2.88 28.46 13.41
CA GLN A 160 -1.58 28.47 12.73
C GLN A 160 -1.71 27.93 11.29
N ILE A 161 -2.47 26.86 11.10
CA ILE A 161 -2.71 26.29 9.78
C ILE A 161 -3.49 27.27 8.88
N GLU A 162 -4.51 27.92 9.41
CA GLU A 162 -5.28 28.95 8.69
C GLU A 162 -4.41 30.15 8.28
N LYS A 163 -3.57 30.63 9.18
CA LYS A 163 -2.61 31.70 8.94
C LYS A 163 -1.41 31.26 8.08
N ARG A 164 -1.30 29.97 7.78
CA ARG A 164 -0.14 29.38 7.07
C ARG A 164 1.19 29.63 7.76
N ASP A 165 1.16 29.66 9.07
CA ASP A 165 2.35 29.87 9.90
C ASP A 165 3.04 28.52 10.20
N PHE A 166 3.92 28.10 9.29
CA PHE A 166 4.76 26.91 9.43
C PHE A 166 6.13 27.25 10.05
N THR A 167 6.19 28.25 10.92
CA THR A 167 7.41 28.54 11.66
C THR A 167 7.75 27.39 12.62
N PRO A 168 8.99 26.85 12.59
CA PRO A 168 9.38 25.80 13.49
C PRO A 168 9.26 26.21 14.96
N PHE A 169 8.74 25.30 15.79
CA PHE A 169 8.60 25.50 17.23
C PHE A 169 9.11 24.29 18.00
N VAL A 170 9.31 24.49 19.29
CA VAL A 170 9.78 23.41 20.19
C VAL A 170 8.63 22.46 20.49
N LEU A 171 8.83 21.18 20.21
CA LEU A 171 7.84 20.15 20.45
C LEU A 171 7.76 19.80 21.96
N PRO A 172 6.62 19.30 22.44
CA PRO A 172 6.51 18.68 23.76
C PRO A 172 7.44 17.46 23.90
N GLU A 173 7.86 17.16 25.11
CA GLU A 173 8.80 16.06 25.41
C GLU A 173 8.30 14.69 24.89
N ASP A 174 7.01 14.41 25.00
CA ASP A 174 6.41 13.16 24.53
C ASP A 174 6.45 13.02 23.00
N ALA A 175 6.38 14.12 22.25
CA ALA A 175 6.56 14.13 20.79
C ALA A 175 8.03 13.83 20.43
N TYR A 176 9.00 14.38 21.15
CA TYR A 176 10.41 14.02 20.97
C TYR A 176 10.67 12.54 21.23
N GLN A 177 10.05 11.99 22.28
CA GLN A 177 10.19 10.57 22.58
C GLN A 177 9.60 9.67 21.48
N LYS A 178 8.49 10.09 20.84
CA LYS A 178 7.92 9.38 19.69
C LYS A 178 8.87 9.40 18.49
N ILE A 179 9.46 10.56 18.16
CA ILE A 179 10.46 10.70 17.08
C ILE A 179 11.67 9.80 17.37
N TYR A 180 12.20 9.83 18.58
CA TYR A 180 13.34 9.00 18.97
C TYR A 180 13.03 7.50 18.84
N LYS A 181 11.87 7.06 19.33
CA LYS A 181 11.42 5.66 19.19
C LYS A 181 11.26 5.27 17.71
N GLY A 182 10.70 6.15 16.89
CA GLY A 182 10.60 5.95 15.44
C GLY A 182 11.96 5.75 14.78
N LEU A 183 12.95 6.60 15.11
CA LEU A 183 14.32 6.47 14.62
C LEU A 183 14.99 5.17 15.09
N GLN A 184 14.80 4.78 16.34
CA GLN A 184 15.33 3.51 16.86
C GLN A 184 14.68 2.31 16.17
N TYR A 185 13.37 2.34 15.96
CA TYR A 185 12.66 1.31 15.22
C TYR A 185 13.23 1.16 13.80
N ILE A 186 13.38 2.25 13.07
CA ILE A 186 13.99 2.27 11.73
C ILE A 186 15.40 1.69 11.74
N LYS A 187 16.22 2.05 12.74
CA LYS A 187 17.59 1.53 12.87
C LYS A 187 17.64 0.04 13.17
N ASN A 188 16.68 -0.48 13.93
CA ASN A 188 16.70 -1.87 14.41
C ASN A 188 15.99 -2.86 13.48
N ASP A 189 15.02 -2.42 12.67
CA ASP A 189 14.16 -3.30 11.87
C ASP A 189 14.55 -3.39 10.37
N LYS A 190 15.80 -3.09 10.07
CA LYS A 190 16.34 -3.05 8.69
C LYS A 190 16.22 -4.37 7.89
N GLY A 191 15.79 -5.48 8.51
CA GLY A 191 15.84 -6.80 7.88
C GLY A 191 14.56 -7.23 7.16
N LYS A 192 13.38 -6.96 7.74
CA LYS A 192 12.10 -7.50 7.23
C LYS A 192 11.56 -6.74 6.02
N ASP A 193 11.70 -5.41 6.05
CA ASP A 193 11.21 -4.55 4.97
C ASP A 193 12.04 -4.72 3.69
N TYR A 194 13.31 -5.11 3.80
CA TYR A 194 14.14 -5.46 2.66
C TYR A 194 13.65 -6.71 1.93
N GLU A 195 13.20 -7.76 2.64
CA GLU A 195 12.70 -8.97 1.99
C GLU A 195 11.47 -8.69 1.12
N LEU A 196 10.56 -7.84 1.59
CA LEU A 196 9.39 -7.44 0.82
C LEU A 196 9.79 -6.57 -0.37
N PHE A 197 10.64 -5.58 -0.15
CA PHE A 197 11.17 -4.73 -1.21
C PHE A 197 11.90 -5.54 -2.28
N ASP A 198 12.84 -6.40 -1.89
CA ASP A 198 13.60 -7.25 -2.81
C ASP A 198 12.68 -8.17 -3.61
N SER A 199 11.62 -8.71 -2.98
CA SER A 199 10.62 -9.54 -3.66
C SER A 199 9.85 -8.77 -4.73
N ILE A 200 9.38 -7.57 -4.42
CA ILE A 200 8.66 -6.70 -5.37
C ILE A 200 9.60 -6.24 -6.48
N TYR A 201 10.82 -5.84 -6.13
CA TYR A 201 11.84 -5.40 -7.09
C TYR A 201 12.19 -6.51 -8.06
N ALA A 202 12.41 -7.75 -7.59
CA ALA A 202 12.65 -8.92 -8.42
C ALA A 202 11.48 -9.19 -9.38
N MET A 203 10.23 -9.07 -8.90
CA MET A 203 9.04 -9.23 -9.76
C MET A 203 8.98 -8.18 -10.87
N LEU A 204 9.27 -6.92 -10.57
CA LEU A 204 9.30 -5.84 -11.57
C LEU A 204 10.40 -6.07 -12.61
N LEU A 205 11.63 -6.41 -12.20
CA LEU A 205 12.74 -6.73 -13.10
C LEU A 205 12.38 -7.92 -14.00
N LYS A 206 11.84 -9.01 -13.44
CA LYS A 206 11.45 -10.18 -14.23
C LYS A 206 10.36 -9.87 -15.23
N ALA A 207 9.38 -9.06 -14.86
CA ALA A 207 8.33 -8.61 -15.77
C ALA A 207 8.92 -7.82 -16.96
N PHE A 208 9.86 -6.91 -16.69
CA PHE A 208 10.57 -6.18 -17.74
C PHE A 208 11.31 -7.12 -18.68
N ILE A 209 12.05 -8.09 -18.15
CA ILE A 209 12.79 -9.10 -18.93
C ILE A 209 11.85 -9.93 -19.81
N ILE A 210 10.74 -10.44 -19.24
CA ILE A 210 9.75 -11.23 -20.00
C ILE A 210 9.16 -10.40 -21.14
N LYS A 211 8.80 -9.14 -20.87
CA LYS A 211 8.23 -8.24 -21.87
C LYS A 211 9.23 -7.86 -22.97
N SER A 212 10.50 -7.70 -22.61
CA SER A 212 11.59 -7.33 -23.49
C SER A 212 12.12 -8.51 -24.34
N GLY A 213 11.96 -9.74 -23.88
CA GLY A 213 12.53 -10.95 -24.50
C GLY A 213 11.81 -11.47 -25.76
N GLY A 214 10.91 -10.68 -26.35
CA GLY A 214 10.31 -10.98 -27.66
C GLY A 214 8.79 -11.16 -27.64
N LYS A 215 8.23 -11.46 -28.83
CA LYS A 215 6.78 -11.61 -29.02
C LYS A 215 6.31 -12.97 -28.48
N LYS A 216 5.81 -12.98 -27.26
CA LYS A 216 5.08 -14.13 -26.69
C LYS A 216 3.59 -13.77 -26.58
N GLU A 217 2.72 -14.78 -26.62
CA GLU A 217 1.31 -14.62 -26.30
C GLU A 217 1.14 -14.14 -24.82
N ASN A 218 0.11 -13.39 -24.56
CA ASN A 218 -0.15 -12.83 -23.23
C ASN A 218 -0.23 -13.92 -22.15
N ARG A 219 -0.95 -15.02 -22.44
CA ARG A 219 -1.04 -16.18 -21.56
C ARG A 219 0.35 -16.72 -21.18
N LYS A 220 1.25 -16.88 -22.17
CA LYS A 220 2.60 -17.41 -21.91
C LYS A 220 3.46 -16.46 -21.09
N LYS A 221 3.31 -15.14 -21.28
CA LYS A 221 3.99 -14.16 -20.43
C LYS A 221 3.55 -14.26 -18.98
N ILE A 222 2.23 -14.38 -18.73
CA ILE A 222 1.66 -14.55 -17.38
C ILE A 222 2.12 -15.86 -16.77
N GLU A 223 2.10 -16.96 -17.52
CA GLU A 223 2.57 -18.26 -17.06
C GLU A 223 4.04 -18.20 -16.64
N ASP A 224 4.94 -17.69 -17.50
CA ASP A 224 6.36 -17.53 -17.20
C ASP A 224 6.58 -16.65 -15.94
N PHE A 225 5.76 -15.61 -15.76
CA PHE A 225 5.82 -14.75 -14.60
C PHE A 225 5.31 -15.43 -13.32
N LEU A 226 4.21 -16.17 -13.37
CA LEU A 226 3.68 -16.93 -12.23
C LEU A 226 4.64 -18.03 -11.79
N ASP A 227 5.24 -18.75 -12.73
CA ASP A 227 6.28 -19.73 -12.45
C ASP A 227 7.47 -19.10 -11.71
N PHE A 228 7.89 -17.92 -12.14
CA PHE A 228 8.94 -17.17 -11.44
C PHE A 228 8.53 -16.76 -10.03
N VAL A 229 7.32 -16.22 -9.86
CA VAL A 229 6.82 -15.80 -8.53
C VAL A 229 6.81 -16.98 -7.56
N ILE A 230 6.34 -18.15 -7.99
CA ILE A 230 6.24 -19.33 -7.14
C ILE A 230 7.60 -19.94 -6.84
N ASN A 231 8.42 -20.12 -7.86
CA ASN A 231 9.66 -20.91 -7.73
C ASN A 231 10.85 -20.08 -7.24
N ASN A 232 10.88 -18.77 -7.49
CA ASN A 232 12.00 -17.92 -7.19
C ASN A 232 11.73 -16.90 -6.09
N VAL A 233 10.54 -16.25 -6.10
CA VAL A 233 10.17 -15.28 -5.06
C VAL A 233 9.60 -15.99 -3.83
N GLY A 234 8.76 -17.01 -4.01
CA GLY A 234 8.20 -17.83 -2.94
C GLY A 234 7.07 -17.16 -2.14
N CYS A 235 6.58 -16.00 -2.58
CA CYS A 235 5.41 -15.35 -2.01
C CYS A 235 4.48 -14.82 -3.11
N TYR A 236 3.17 -15.00 -2.93
CA TYR A 236 2.16 -14.48 -3.85
C TYR A 236 1.58 -13.19 -3.31
N LEU A 237 1.90 -12.08 -3.96
CA LEU A 237 1.39 -10.76 -3.66
C LEU A 237 0.29 -10.43 -4.70
N GLU A 238 -0.97 -10.73 -4.35
CA GLU A 238 -2.10 -10.77 -5.29
C GLU A 238 -2.23 -9.48 -6.12
N ASN A 239 -2.20 -8.31 -5.45
CA ASN A 239 -2.34 -7.03 -6.13
C ASN A 239 -1.17 -6.73 -7.08
N GLU A 240 0.06 -6.91 -6.61
CA GLU A 240 1.28 -6.67 -7.39
C GLU A 240 1.35 -7.61 -8.60
N VAL A 241 0.98 -8.88 -8.41
CA VAL A 241 0.93 -9.87 -9.50
C VAL A 241 -0.11 -9.46 -10.55
N TYR A 242 -1.28 -8.97 -10.15
CA TYR A 242 -2.29 -8.45 -11.08
C TYR A 242 -1.79 -7.22 -11.85
N LEU A 243 -1.24 -6.21 -11.15
CA LEU A 243 -0.72 -4.99 -11.77
C LEU A 243 0.38 -5.29 -12.79
N ILE A 244 1.32 -6.18 -12.41
CA ILE A 244 2.39 -6.63 -13.30
C ILE A 244 1.82 -7.43 -14.47
N GLY A 245 0.80 -8.26 -14.24
CA GLY A 245 0.10 -8.98 -15.30
C GLY A 245 -0.50 -8.04 -16.34
N LYS A 246 -1.14 -6.95 -15.92
CA LYS A 246 -1.61 -5.90 -16.83
C LYS A 246 -0.48 -5.29 -17.65
N TYR A 247 0.64 -4.97 -17.01
CA TYR A 247 1.82 -4.46 -17.71
C TYR A 247 2.33 -5.44 -18.77
N LEU A 248 2.43 -6.72 -18.46
CA LEU A 248 2.90 -7.77 -19.39
C LEU A 248 1.99 -7.90 -20.62
N CYS A 249 0.68 -7.76 -20.43
CA CYS A 249 -0.32 -7.95 -21.49
C CYS A 249 -0.70 -6.66 -22.24
N ASN A 250 -0.10 -5.51 -21.89
CA ASN A 250 -0.52 -4.19 -22.38
C ASN A 250 -2.02 -3.91 -22.19
N SER A 251 -2.64 -4.53 -21.19
CA SER A 251 -4.06 -4.36 -20.88
C SER A 251 -4.25 -3.16 -19.94
N GLY A 252 -4.30 -1.98 -20.53
CA GLY A 252 -4.42 -0.70 -19.87
C GLY A 252 -3.09 0.02 -19.70
N ASP A 253 -3.07 1.29 -20.08
CA ASP A 253 -1.95 2.20 -19.89
C ASP A 253 -1.90 2.63 -18.43
N THR A 254 -1.23 1.85 -17.59
CA THR A 254 -0.92 2.32 -16.25
C THR A 254 0.28 3.26 -16.35
N VAL A 255 0.06 4.53 -16.01
CA VAL A 255 1.10 5.57 -15.94
C VAL A 255 2.26 5.11 -15.04
N PHE A 256 1.98 4.27 -14.06
CA PHE A 256 2.95 3.69 -13.15
C PHE A 256 4.11 2.98 -13.86
N PHE A 257 3.82 2.15 -14.89
CA PHE A 257 4.85 1.37 -15.60
C PHE A 257 5.53 2.11 -16.76
N ARG A 258 5.26 3.42 -16.95
CA ARG A 258 5.81 4.22 -18.07
C ARG A 258 7.33 4.23 -18.14
N HIS A 259 8.01 3.99 -17.01
CA HIS A 259 9.47 4.00 -16.91
C HIS A 259 10.11 2.64 -17.25
N MET A 260 9.32 1.57 -17.34
CA MET A 260 9.80 0.23 -17.69
C MET A 260 9.83 0.01 -19.21
N GLN A 261 10.73 0.72 -19.88
CA GLN A 261 10.89 0.68 -21.34
C GLN A 261 12.31 0.27 -21.73
N GLN A 262 12.42 -0.44 -22.87
CA GLN A 262 13.71 -0.79 -23.47
C GLN A 262 14.48 0.47 -23.91
N ASN A 263 15.79 0.32 -24.11
CA ASN A 263 16.67 1.37 -24.62
C ASN A 263 16.75 2.65 -23.76
N ARG A 264 16.36 2.56 -22.48
CA ARG A 264 16.63 3.60 -21.50
C ARG A 264 18.06 3.52 -20.98
N ASP A 265 18.57 4.64 -20.46
CA ASP A 265 19.79 4.66 -19.66
C ASP A 265 19.66 3.71 -18.48
N LYS A 266 20.72 2.90 -18.27
CA LYS A 266 20.71 1.80 -17.30
C LYS A 266 20.54 2.29 -15.85
N ASP A 267 21.28 3.34 -15.46
CA ASP A 267 21.26 3.84 -14.08
C ASP A 267 19.91 4.51 -13.77
N ILE A 268 19.36 5.25 -14.75
CA ILE A 268 18.04 5.88 -14.65
C ILE A 268 16.96 4.80 -14.54
N PHE A 269 17.04 3.75 -15.35
CA PHE A 269 16.06 2.65 -15.32
C PHE A 269 16.02 1.96 -13.96
N PHE A 270 17.16 1.51 -13.43
CA PHE A 270 17.18 0.81 -12.15
C PHE A 270 16.76 1.70 -10.98
N ARG A 271 17.16 2.97 -11.00
CA ARG A 271 16.67 3.95 -10.01
C ARG A 271 15.14 4.05 -10.02
N ASP A 272 14.55 4.20 -11.21
CA ASP A 272 13.11 4.37 -11.37
C ASP A 272 12.34 3.10 -10.98
N VAL A 273 12.84 1.90 -11.36
CA VAL A 273 12.22 0.62 -10.95
C VAL A 273 12.34 0.38 -9.43
N ARG A 274 13.44 0.82 -8.79
CA ARG A 274 13.56 0.81 -7.33
C ARG A 274 12.53 1.73 -6.68
N GLY A 275 12.29 2.93 -7.22
CA GLY A 275 11.22 3.83 -6.76
C GLY A 275 9.86 3.16 -6.85
N MET A 276 9.53 2.54 -7.99
CA MET A 276 8.27 1.78 -8.15
C MET A 276 8.14 0.63 -7.14
N ALA A 277 9.24 -0.07 -6.83
CA ALA A 277 9.22 -1.13 -5.82
C ALA A 277 8.92 -0.57 -4.42
N TRP A 278 9.45 0.61 -4.08
CA TRP A 278 9.12 1.30 -2.84
C TRP A 278 7.66 1.72 -2.76
N ASP A 279 7.09 2.27 -3.82
CA ASP A 279 5.67 2.64 -3.88
C ASP A 279 4.77 1.44 -3.53
N LEU A 280 5.02 0.29 -4.17
CA LEU A 280 4.27 -0.95 -3.89
C LEU A 280 4.54 -1.48 -2.47
N CYS A 281 5.77 -1.37 -1.98
CA CYS A 281 6.14 -1.75 -0.62
C CYS A 281 5.38 -0.90 0.42
N HIS A 282 5.29 0.41 0.20
CA HIS A 282 4.52 1.32 1.06
C HIS A 282 3.04 0.92 1.14
N LEU A 283 2.42 0.58 0.01
CA LEU A 283 1.03 0.10 0.01
C LEU A 283 0.86 -1.14 0.89
N ARG A 284 1.80 -2.09 0.82
CA ARG A 284 1.78 -3.29 1.66
C ARG A 284 1.98 -2.99 3.14
N ASN A 285 2.89 -2.08 3.47
CA ASN A 285 3.16 -1.69 4.85
C ASN A 285 1.92 -1.02 5.48
N VAL A 286 1.20 -0.21 4.71
CA VAL A 286 -0.10 0.36 5.15
C VAL A 286 -1.13 -0.74 5.42
N LEU A 287 -1.21 -1.77 4.59
CA LEU A 287 -2.11 -2.89 4.82
C LEU A 287 -1.75 -3.70 6.08
N GLU A 288 -0.46 -3.87 6.36
CA GLU A 288 0.00 -4.51 7.60
C GLU A 288 -0.32 -3.65 8.82
N GLU A 289 -0.18 -2.32 8.75
CA GLU A 289 -0.58 -1.42 9.81
C GLU A 289 -2.09 -1.47 10.05
N MET A 290 -2.89 -1.43 8.98
CA MET A 290 -4.35 -1.63 9.06
C MET A 290 -4.70 -2.94 9.76
N LYS A 291 -4.01 -4.03 9.41
CA LYS A 291 -4.23 -5.34 10.04
C LYS A 291 -3.96 -5.26 11.55
N VAL A 292 -2.81 -4.75 11.96
CA VAL A 292 -2.43 -4.66 13.38
C VAL A 292 -3.47 -3.85 14.17
N ARG A 293 -3.85 -2.68 13.69
CA ARG A 293 -4.82 -1.80 14.36
C ARG A 293 -6.22 -2.41 14.39
N ASN A 294 -6.70 -2.95 13.28
CA ASN A 294 -8.07 -3.49 13.20
C ASN A 294 -8.26 -4.84 13.90
N THR A 295 -7.17 -5.53 14.25
CA THR A 295 -7.25 -6.79 15.01
C THR A 295 -7.09 -6.61 16.50
N SER A 296 -6.51 -5.49 16.95
CA SER A 296 -6.25 -5.20 18.36
C SER A 296 -7.28 -4.29 19.01
N ASP A 297 -7.94 -3.43 18.24
CA ASP A 297 -8.78 -2.35 18.76
C ASP A 297 -10.26 -2.51 18.37
N ASP A 298 -11.16 -2.01 19.24
CA ASP A 298 -12.59 -1.91 18.94
C ASP A 298 -12.88 -0.83 17.91
N ILE A 299 -11.95 0.12 17.73
CA ILE A 299 -12.02 1.17 16.73
C ILE A 299 -11.67 0.57 15.36
N THR A 300 -12.40 0.96 14.32
CA THR A 300 -12.05 0.61 12.95
C THR A 300 -11.16 1.69 12.33
N PHE A 301 -9.95 1.31 11.95
CA PHE A 301 -8.99 2.19 11.30
C PHE A 301 -9.08 2.05 9.78
N LEU A 302 -9.32 3.17 9.11
CA LEU A 302 -9.29 3.30 7.66
C LEU A 302 -8.03 4.07 7.25
N HIS A 303 -7.25 3.53 6.35
CA HIS A 303 -6.02 4.15 5.90
C HIS A 303 -6.17 4.70 4.49
N CYS A 304 -5.73 5.95 4.28
CA CYS A 304 -5.65 6.61 2.99
C CYS A 304 -4.20 6.90 2.65
N PHE A 305 -3.92 7.10 1.37
CA PHE A 305 -2.68 7.68 0.89
C PHE A 305 -2.89 9.10 0.43
N ALA A 306 -1.95 9.98 0.76
CA ALA A 306 -1.85 11.31 0.16
C ALA A 306 -0.59 11.39 -0.71
N SER A 307 -0.77 11.60 -1.99
CA SER A 307 0.31 11.66 -2.98
C SER A 307 0.04 12.69 -4.06
N TYR A 308 1.09 13.16 -4.75
CA TYR A 308 0.97 13.85 -6.02
C TYR A 308 1.53 13.02 -7.20
N GLU A 309 1.98 11.81 -6.95
CA GLU A 309 2.45 10.91 -7.99
C GLU A 309 1.28 10.26 -8.71
N THR A 310 1.06 10.67 -9.94
CA THR A 310 -0.05 10.17 -10.76
C THR A 310 0.01 8.65 -10.93
N GLY A 311 1.22 8.06 -10.99
CA GLY A 311 1.40 6.61 -11.09
C GLY A 311 0.93 5.86 -9.86
N LEU A 312 1.27 6.33 -8.64
CA LEU A 312 0.84 5.72 -7.39
C LEU A 312 -0.68 5.86 -7.21
N VAL A 313 -1.23 7.03 -7.51
CA VAL A 313 -2.69 7.25 -7.47
C VAL A 313 -3.42 6.34 -8.46
N ASP A 314 -2.87 6.14 -9.65
CA ASP A 314 -3.44 5.27 -10.69
C ASP A 314 -3.52 3.80 -10.24
N ILE A 315 -2.45 3.27 -9.64
CA ILE A 315 -2.48 1.88 -9.14
C ILE A 315 -3.43 1.69 -7.96
N LEU A 316 -3.56 2.68 -7.07
CA LEU A 316 -4.54 2.64 -5.97
C LEU A 316 -5.98 2.57 -6.49
N LYS A 317 -6.26 3.20 -7.63
CA LYS A 317 -7.58 3.22 -8.25
C LYS A 317 -7.84 2.03 -9.19
N SER A 318 -6.78 1.42 -9.71
CA SER A 318 -6.89 0.39 -10.75
C SER A 318 -7.26 -0.99 -10.24
N ASN A 319 -7.05 -1.25 -8.95
CA ASN A 319 -7.40 -2.53 -8.32
C ASN A 319 -7.70 -2.34 -6.83
N ARG A 320 -8.86 -1.78 -6.55
CA ARG A 320 -9.27 -1.47 -5.19
C ARG A 320 -9.57 -2.72 -4.38
N ILE A 321 -9.44 -2.62 -3.08
CA ILE A 321 -9.91 -3.63 -2.15
C ILE A 321 -11.43 -3.57 -2.09
N LYS A 322 -12.10 -4.70 -2.35
CA LYS A 322 -13.55 -4.86 -2.20
C LYS A 322 -13.94 -5.29 -0.79
N ARG A 323 -13.13 -6.17 -0.18
CA ARG A 323 -13.46 -6.74 1.13
C ARG A 323 -12.21 -7.01 1.93
N ILE A 324 -12.28 -6.82 3.24
CA ILE A 324 -11.24 -7.21 4.19
C ILE A 324 -11.88 -8.00 5.31
N LEU A 325 -11.46 -9.25 5.49
CA LEU A 325 -11.82 -10.06 6.65
C LEU A 325 -10.65 -10.09 7.63
N TYR A 326 -10.83 -9.49 8.79
CA TYR A 326 -9.94 -9.66 9.93
C TYR A 326 -10.44 -10.86 10.75
N LEU A 327 -9.58 -11.85 10.96
CA LEU A 327 -9.89 -13.08 11.67
C LEU A 327 -8.66 -13.57 12.42
N ASP A 328 -8.78 -13.72 13.75
CA ASP A 328 -7.71 -14.25 14.62
C ASP A 328 -6.34 -13.55 14.41
N GLY A 329 -6.33 -12.23 14.33
CA GLY A 329 -5.11 -11.44 14.16
C GLY A 329 -4.53 -11.46 12.74
N GLN A 330 -5.23 -12.03 11.77
CA GLN A 330 -4.86 -12.01 10.35
C GLN A 330 -5.85 -11.17 9.54
N ALA A 331 -5.38 -10.63 8.42
CA ALA A 331 -6.21 -9.94 7.44
C ALA A 331 -6.20 -10.71 6.11
N TYR A 332 -7.38 -10.84 5.54
CA TYR A 332 -7.59 -11.49 4.25
C TYR A 332 -8.29 -10.48 3.34
N TYR A 333 -7.72 -10.26 2.15
CA TYR A 333 -8.15 -9.24 1.22
C TYR A 333 -8.85 -9.86 0.02
N LYS A 334 -9.85 -9.18 -0.51
CA LYS A 334 -10.42 -9.42 -1.83
C LYS A 334 -10.29 -8.13 -2.63
N TYR A 335 -9.54 -8.19 -3.69
CA TYR A 335 -9.41 -7.10 -4.65
C TYR A 335 -10.51 -7.15 -5.72
N GLU A 336 -10.67 -6.07 -6.47
CA GLU A 336 -11.61 -5.99 -7.60
C GLU A 336 -11.29 -7.02 -8.66
N HIS A 337 -10.00 -7.20 -8.95
CA HIS A 337 -9.51 -8.08 -10.00
C HIS A 337 -8.38 -8.97 -9.53
N ASP A 338 -8.25 -10.14 -10.15
CA ASP A 338 -7.08 -11.01 -10.02
C ASP A 338 -6.39 -11.23 -11.38
N VAL A 339 -5.15 -11.72 -11.36
CA VAL A 339 -4.35 -11.93 -12.58
C VAL A 339 -5.00 -12.91 -13.55
N PHE A 340 -5.86 -13.80 -13.07
CA PHE A 340 -6.54 -14.81 -13.89
C PHE A 340 -7.73 -14.24 -14.66
N GLU A 341 -8.20 -13.04 -14.33
CA GLU A 341 -9.24 -12.33 -15.07
C GLU A 341 -8.68 -11.63 -16.33
N ILE A 342 -7.36 -11.57 -16.49
CA ILE A 342 -6.73 -11.07 -17.72
C ILE A 342 -7.02 -12.05 -18.85
N ASP A 343 -7.37 -11.52 -20.02
CA ASP A 343 -7.80 -12.29 -21.19
C ASP A 343 -6.86 -13.47 -21.50
N GLY A 344 -7.44 -14.65 -21.61
CA GLY A 344 -6.73 -15.91 -21.87
C GLY A 344 -6.07 -16.57 -20.67
N CYS A 345 -6.16 -15.99 -19.45
CA CYS A 345 -5.48 -16.49 -18.26
C CYS A 345 -6.37 -17.29 -17.29
N MET A 346 -7.69 -17.35 -17.52
CA MET A 346 -8.63 -18.01 -16.60
C MET A 346 -8.27 -19.48 -16.29
N GLU A 347 -7.78 -20.21 -17.27
CA GLU A 347 -7.41 -21.63 -17.10
C GLU A 347 -6.18 -21.80 -16.19
N LEU A 348 -5.29 -20.82 -16.12
CA LEU A 348 -4.12 -20.86 -15.27
C LEU A 348 -4.49 -20.92 -13.77
N LYS A 349 -5.66 -20.40 -13.39
CA LYS A 349 -6.15 -20.43 -12.01
C LYS A 349 -6.18 -21.84 -11.43
N LYS A 350 -6.58 -22.86 -12.23
CA LYS A 350 -6.62 -24.26 -11.79
C LYS A 350 -5.22 -24.80 -11.53
N THR A 351 -4.26 -24.45 -12.39
CA THR A 351 -2.88 -24.92 -12.29
C THR A 351 -2.13 -24.31 -11.10
N TYR A 352 -2.36 -23.03 -10.82
CA TYR A 352 -1.55 -22.28 -9.86
C TYR A 352 -2.18 -22.15 -8.47
N LYS A 353 -3.50 -22.38 -8.32
CA LYS A 353 -4.23 -22.16 -7.06
C LYS A 353 -3.61 -22.86 -5.85
N GLU A 354 -3.18 -24.13 -6.01
CA GLU A 354 -2.56 -24.91 -4.92
C GLU A 354 -1.11 -24.51 -4.67
N SER A 355 -0.42 -24.00 -5.70
CA SER A 355 1.00 -23.63 -5.62
C SER A 355 1.21 -22.36 -4.80
N PHE A 356 0.25 -21.41 -4.80
CA PHE A 356 0.31 -20.17 -4.01
C PHE A 356 0.18 -20.41 -2.51
N GLU A 357 -0.27 -21.59 -2.10
CA GLU A 357 -0.37 -21.96 -0.70
C GLU A 357 0.96 -22.37 -0.07
N LYS A 358 1.96 -22.70 -0.91
CA LYS A 358 3.28 -23.12 -0.47
C LYS A 358 4.19 -21.89 -0.37
N LYS A 359 4.35 -21.35 0.83
CA LYS A 359 5.37 -20.32 1.09
C LYS A 359 6.75 -20.98 1.10
N VAL A 360 7.51 -20.79 0.05
CA VAL A 360 8.95 -21.13 0.03
C VAL A 360 9.71 -19.81 0.24
N LYS A 361 10.27 -19.63 1.44
CA LYS A 361 11.10 -18.45 1.70
C LYS A 361 12.39 -18.55 0.89
N ASN A 362 12.64 -17.61 0.00
CA ASN A 362 13.92 -17.52 -0.70
C ASN A 362 14.90 -16.72 0.15
N SER A 363 15.91 -17.39 0.70
CA SER A 363 16.95 -16.74 1.52
C SER A 363 18.01 -15.96 0.69
N MET A 364 17.92 -16.02 -0.64
CA MET A 364 18.90 -15.44 -1.58
C MET A 364 18.28 -14.34 -2.47
N MET A 365 17.33 -13.54 -1.92
CA MET A 365 16.61 -12.54 -2.72
C MET A 365 17.55 -11.44 -3.28
N LYS A 366 18.57 -11.04 -2.54
CA LYS A 366 19.53 -10.03 -2.99
C LYS A 366 20.36 -10.51 -4.20
N GLU A 367 20.80 -11.75 -4.14
CA GLU A 367 21.54 -12.40 -5.26
C GLU A 367 20.63 -12.56 -6.47
N LEU A 368 19.36 -12.90 -6.25
CA LEU A 368 18.36 -12.96 -7.33
C LEU A 368 18.17 -11.58 -7.98
N CYS A 369 17.98 -10.53 -7.18
CA CYS A 369 17.87 -9.17 -7.71
C CYS A 369 19.10 -8.76 -8.53
N PHE A 370 20.30 -9.03 -8.05
CA PHE A 370 21.54 -8.76 -8.77
C PHE A 370 21.61 -9.51 -10.11
N SER A 371 21.26 -10.79 -10.13
CA SER A 371 21.21 -11.59 -11.36
C SER A 371 20.21 -11.02 -12.37
N LEU A 372 19.03 -10.59 -11.89
CA LEU A 372 18.01 -9.99 -12.74
C LEU A 372 18.41 -8.60 -13.26
N GLU A 373 19.15 -7.80 -12.50
CA GLU A 373 19.73 -6.55 -12.99
C GLU A 373 20.72 -6.79 -14.14
N GLN A 374 21.56 -7.83 -14.06
CA GLN A 374 22.45 -8.20 -15.15
C GLN A 374 21.66 -8.63 -16.41
N GLU A 375 20.65 -9.48 -16.25
CA GLU A 375 19.78 -9.93 -17.35
C GLU A 375 19.01 -8.75 -17.98
N ALA A 376 18.41 -7.89 -17.18
CA ALA A 376 17.69 -6.69 -17.63
C ALA A 376 18.61 -5.70 -18.36
N GLY A 377 19.86 -5.60 -17.92
CA GLY A 377 20.87 -4.72 -18.51
C GLY A 377 21.13 -4.97 -20.00
N HIS A 378 20.88 -6.18 -20.51
CA HIS A 378 21.01 -6.49 -21.94
C HIS A 378 19.98 -5.77 -22.83
N PHE A 379 18.87 -5.29 -22.26
CA PHE A 379 17.80 -4.58 -22.96
C PHE A 379 17.91 -3.05 -22.83
N LEU A 380 18.91 -2.57 -22.10
CA LEU A 380 19.10 -1.16 -21.76
C LEU A 380 20.31 -0.57 -22.51
N LYS A 381 20.41 0.75 -22.53
CA LYS A 381 21.60 1.46 -23.04
C LYS A 381 22.67 1.48 -21.95
N GLY A 382 23.89 1.13 -22.33
CA GLY A 382 25.06 1.21 -21.48
C GLY A 382 25.58 2.61 -21.30
#